data_3283737f0cbb01a6763dd31720bc17c5
#
_entry.id   3283737f0cbb01a6763dd31720bc17c5
#
_cell.length_a   1.000
_cell.length_b   1.000
_cell.length_c   1.000
_cell.angle_alpha   90.00
_cell.angle_beta   90.00
_cell.angle_gamma   90.00
#
_symmetry.space_group_name_H-M   'P 1'
#
loop_
_entity.id
_entity.type
_entity.pdbx_description
1 polymer ?
#
loop_
_entity_poly.entity_id
_entity_poly.type
_entity_poly.pdbx_seq_one_letter_code
_entity_poly.pdbx_strand_id
1 'polypeptide(L)'
;MKRLTIILAFVLAIPLNVLAQNFYDVDYVREIKLYFNQPNWDHLLDSLYLDGLDERLLANVEIDGTMYDSVGVRYKGFSSVSINTIKNPFNIKLDYVDNNQNHEGFEKIKLSNVIKDPSFLREVLSYEIARDYMPSPRANFANVYVN
;
A
#
# COMPACT_ATOMS: atom_id res chain seq x y z
N MET A 1 28.97 -45.79 -4.83
CA MET A 1 28.70 -44.58 -5.59
C MET A 1 27.19 -44.22 -5.68
N LYS A 2 26.25 -45.17 -5.85
CA LYS A 2 24.79 -44.89 -5.96
C LYS A 2 24.15 -44.28 -4.70
N ARG A 3 24.64 -44.56 -3.49
CA ARG A 3 24.08 -44.06 -2.23
C ARG A 3 24.43 -42.58 -1.95
N LEU A 4 25.56 -42.10 -2.47
CA LEU A 4 25.97 -40.70 -2.28
C LEU A 4 25.14 -39.73 -3.14
N THR A 5 24.74 -40.19 -4.33
CA THR A 5 23.89 -39.37 -5.25
C THR A 5 22.47 -39.15 -4.70
N ILE A 6 21.92 -40.10 -3.96
CA ILE A 6 20.58 -40.01 -3.36
C ILE A 6 20.59 -38.99 -2.21
N ILE A 7 21.65 -38.94 -1.41
CA ILE A 7 21.76 -37.95 -0.30
C ILE A 7 21.90 -36.53 -0.84
N LEU A 8 22.67 -36.36 -1.92
CA LEU A 8 22.81 -35.02 -2.54
C LEU A 8 21.51 -34.51 -3.17
N ALA A 9 20.69 -35.39 -3.75
CA ALA A 9 19.38 -35.03 -4.29
C ALA A 9 18.36 -34.62 -3.19
N PHE A 10 18.47 -35.20 -1.99
CA PHE A 10 17.57 -34.87 -0.87
C PHE A 10 17.91 -33.54 -0.20
N VAL A 11 19.19 -33.13 -0.21
CA VAL A 11 19.59 -31.80 0.33
C VAL A 11 19.14 -30.65 -0.56
N LEU A 12 18.99 -30.88 -1.88
CA LEU A 12 18.48 -29.87 -2.84
C LEU A 12 16.95 -29.68 -2.80
N ALA A 13 16.24 -30.55 -2.09
CA ALA A 13 14.77 -30.49 -1.98
C ALA A 13 14.25 -29.79 -0.69
N ILE A 14 15.13 -29.10 0.06
CA ILE A 14 14.67 -28.31 1.20
C ILE A 14 13.91 -27.11 0.62
N PRO A 15 12.56 -27.00 0.84
CA PRO A 15 11.84 -25.82 0.40
C PRO A 15 12.41 -24.63 1.18
N LEU A 16 12.96 -23.66 0.48
CA LEU A 16 13.20 -22.33 1.02
C LEU A 16 11.81 -21.78 1.35
N ASN A 17 11.38 -21.95 2.60
CA ASN A 17 10.25 -21.21 3.13
C ASN A 17 10.68 -19.74 3.16
N VAL A 18 10.48 -19.03 2.07
CA VAL A 18 10.46 -17.58 2.08
C VAL A 18 9.24 -17.22 2.95
N LEU A 19 9.50 -16.85 4.20
CA LEU A 19 8.46 -16.27 5.05
C LEU A 19 7.98 -15.03 4.31
N ALA A 20 6.77 -15.09 3.75
CA ALA A 20 6.14 -13.93 3.17
C ALA A 20 6.08 -12.87 4.28
N GLN A 21 6.79 -11.76 4.07
CA GLN A 21 6.84 -10.68 5.04
C GLN A 21 5.45 -10.04 5.09
N ASN A 22 4.84 -9.98 6.28
CA ASN A 22 3.51 -9.39 6.46
C ASN A 22 3.52 -7.94 5.98
N PHE A 23 2.58 -7.54 5.14
CA PHE A 23 2.47 -6.16 4.61
C PHE A 23 2.49 -5.10 5.72
N TYR A 24 1.95 -5.39 6.89
CA TYR A 24 1.95 -4.50 8.05
C TYR A 24 3.07 -4.77 9.06
N ASP A 25 4.18 -5.35 8.62
CA ASP A 25 5.40 -5.47 9.43
C ASP A 25 6.03 -4.08 9.60
N VAL A 26 6.08 -3.58 10.84
CA VAL A 26 6.55 -2.22 11.17
C VAL A 26 8.08 -2.08 11.07
N ASP A 27 8.81 -3.18 11.04
CA ASP A 27 10.26 -3.19 10.88
C ASP A 27 10.69 -3.03 9.42
N TYR A 28 9.72 -3.00 8.48
CA TYR A 28 9.98 -2.85 7.07
C TYR A 28 9.20 -1.69 6.44
N VAL A 29 9.93 -0.71 5.89
CA VAL A 29 9.33 0.41 5.15
C VAL A 29 8.97 -0.06 3.75
N ARG A 30 7.68 -0.03 3.40
CA ARG A 30 7.16 -0.46 2.09
C ARG A 30 7.52 0.54 0.99
N GLU A 31 7.62 0.06 -0.22
CA GLU A 31 7.73 0.89 -1.41
C GLU A 31 6.43 0.81 -2.22
N ILE A 32 5.80 1.97 -2.45
CA ILE A 32 4.55 2.07 -3.22
C ILE A 32 4.74 3.09 -4.31
N LYS A 33 4.54 2.67 -5.57
CA LYS A 33 4.64 3.54 -6.74
C LYS A 33 3.30 3.61 -7.44
N LEU A 34 2.80 4.82 -7.64
CA LEU A 34 1.56 5.10 -8.37
C LEU A 34 1.89 5.63 -9.75
N TYR A 35 1.26 5.05 -10.77
CA TYR A 35 1.43 5.42 -12.18
C TYR A 35 0.08 5.83 -12.76
N PHE A 36 -0.12 7.13 -12.88
CA PHE A 36 -1.29 7.70 -13.57
C PHE A 36 -1.01 7.85 -15.06
N ASN A 37 -1.98 7.52 -15.90
CA ASN A 37 -1.88 7.77 -17.35
C ASN A 37 -2.01 9.25 -17.70
N GLN A 38 -2.67 10.03 -16.85
CA GLN A 38 -2.91 11.45 -17.05
C GLN A 38 -1.76 12.27 -16.43
N PRO A 39 -1.07 13.11 -17.18
CA PRO A 39 0.02 13.95 -16.66
C PRO A 39 -0.47 15.01 -15.66
N ASN A 40 -1.76 15.37 -15.71
CA ASN A 40 -2.42 16.30 -14.78
C ASN A 40 -3.23 15.60 -13.70
N TRP A 41 -2.80 14.42 -13.26
CA TRP A 41 -3.50 13.57 -12.30
C TRP A 41 -3.86 14.28 -10.99
N ASP A 42 -2.97 15.16 -10.49
CA ASP A 42 -3.16 15.92 -9.25
C ASP A 42 -4.38 16.85 -9.37
N HIS A 43 -4.43 17.63 -10.45
CA HIS A 43 -5.55 18.52 -10.73
C HIS A 43 -6.89 17.76 -10.92
N LEU A 44 -6.85 16.58 -11.53
CA LEU A 44 -8.04 15.74 -11.69
C LEU A 44 -8.53 15.23 -10.32
N LEU A 45 -7.63 14.78 -9.45
CA LEU A 45 -7.99 14.35 -8.10
C LEU A 45 -8.49 15.51 -7.23
N ASP A 46 -7.91 16.72 -7.37
CA ASP A 46 -8.40 17.93 -6.74
C ASP A 46 -9.86 18.24 -7.15
N SER A 47 -10.15 18.17 -8.46
CA SER A 47 -11.49 18.41 -8.98
C SER A 47 -12.49 17.40 -8.43
N LEU A 48 -12.18 16.09 -8.49
CA LEU A 48 -13.04 15.05 -7.94
C LEU A 48 -13.29 15.23 -6.44
N TYR A 49 -12.27 15.66 -5.70
CA TYR A 49 -12.40 15.93 -4.27
C TYR A 49 -13.30 17.14 -3.97
N LEU A 50 -13.15 18.25 -4.71
CA LEU A 50 -13.95 19.46 -4.55
C LEU A 50 -15.41 19.25 -4.91
N ASP A 51 -15.68 18.45 -5.93
CA ASP A 51 -17.03 18.08 -6.36
C ASP A 51 -17.74 17.15 -5.35
N GLY A 52 -17.01 16.67 -4.34
CA GLY A 52 -17.55 15.77 -3.31
C GLY A 52 -17.90 14.38 -3.84
N LEU A 53 -17.35 14.01 -4.99
CA LEU A 53 -17.61 12.74 -5.63
C LEU A 53 -16.74 11.63 -5.02
N ASP A 54 -17.34 10.47 -4.83
CA ASP A 54 -16.63 9.26 -4.42
C ASP A 54 -15.91 8.58 -5.60
N GLU A 55 -15.81 9.28 -6.72
CA GLU A 55 -15.17 8.81 -7.93
C GLU A 55 -13.66 8.62 -7.75
N ARG A 56 -13.10 7.77 -8.59
CA ARG A 56 -11.69 7.40 -8.55
C ARG A 56 -11.05 7.60 -9.91
N LEU A 57 -9.82 8.10 -9.90
CA LEU A 57 -8.97 8.12 -11.07
C LEU A 57 -8.31 6.76 -11.24
N LEU A 58 -8.29 6.25 -12.46
CA LEU A 58 -7.59 5.00 -12.78
C LEU A 58 -6.08 5.22 -12.77
N ALA A 59 -5.37 4.28 -12.17
CA ALA A 59 -3.92 4.22 -12.13
C ALA A 59 -3.45 2.77 -12.11
N ASN A 60 -2.14 2.55 -12.26
CA ASN A 60 -1.50 1.30 -11.87
C ASN A 60 -0.74 1.55 -10.57
N VAL A 61 -0.55 0.52 -9.75
CA VAL A 61 0.24 0.60 -8.53
C VAL A 61 1.23 -0.55 -8.44
N GLU A 62 2.46 -0.23 -8.10
CA GLU A 62 3.48 -1.22 -7.74
C GLU A 62 3.67 -1.18 -6.22
N ILE A 63 3.59 -2.33 -5.56
CA ILE A 63 3.79 -2.50 -4.13
C ILE A 63 4.90 -3.52 -3.94
N ASP A 64 6.03 -3.09 -3.40
CA ASP A 64 7.22 -3.93 -3.16
C ASP A 64 7.60 -4.77 -4.40
N GLY A 65 7.52 -4.19 -5.60
CA GLY A 65 7.82 -4.85 -6.87
C GLY A 65 6.68 -5.64 -7.49
N THR A 66 5.53 -5.76 -6.83
CA THR A 66 4.32 -6.40 -7.39
C THR A 66 3.42 -5.37 -8.04
N MET A 67 3.13 -5.53 -9.33
CA MET A 67 2.28 -4.62 -10.11
C MET A 67 0.81 -5.01 -10.03
N TYR A 68 -0.06 -4.01 -9.86
CA TYR A 68 -1.51 -4.09 -9.92
C TYR A 68 -2.02 -3.09 -10.93
N ASP A 69 -2.73 -3.57 -11.94
CA ASP A 69 -3.23 -2.75 -13.04
C ASP A 69 -4.66 -2.25 -12.77
N SER A 70 -4.98 -1.08 -13.32
CA SER A 70 -6.34 -0.53 -13.33
C SER A 70 -6.97 -0.41 -11.94
N VAL A 71 -6.18 0.04 -10.97
CA VAL A 71 -6.64 0.34 -9.61
C VAL A 71 -7.35 1.69 -9.56
N GLY A 72 -8.26 1.85 -8.60
CA GLY A 72 -8.97 3.11 -8.40
C GLY A 72 -8.33 3.94 -7.29
N VAL A 73 -7.88 5.15 -7.58
CA VAL A 73 -7.25 6.06 -6.62
C VAL A 73 -8.10 7.29 -6.40
N ARG A 74 -8.28 7.71 -5.14
CA ARG A 74 -8.87 8.99 -4.77
C ARG A 74 -8.18 9.57 -3.55
N TYR A 75 -8.39 10.84 -3.28
CA TYR A 75 -8.00 11.42 -2.00
C TYR A 75 -8.84 10.84 -0.85
N LYS A 76 -8.28 10.83 0.35
CA LYS A 76 -8.97 10.41 1.57
C LYS A 76 -8.85 11.46 2.67
N GLY A 77 -9.87 11.53 3.53
CA GLY A 77 -9.91 12.47 4.66
C GLY A 77 -10.48 13.82 4.30
N PHE A 78 -10.75 14.61 5.33
CA PHE A 78 -11.35 15.94 5.20
C PHE A 78 -10.33 17.04 5.52
N SER A 79 -9.67 16.97 6.68
CA SER A 79 -8.76 18.02 7.16
C SER A 79 -7.30 17.83 6.72
N SER A 80 -6.98 16.73 6.04
CA SER A 80 -5.63 16.37 5.60
C SER A 80 -5.40 16.55 4.10
N VAL A 81 -6.45 16.85 3.34
CA VAL A 81 -6.37 17.17 1.91
C VAL A 81 -6.22 18.67 1.72
N SER A 82 -5.38 19.07 0.78
CA SER A 82 -5.20 20.45 0.36
C SER A 82 -4.91 20.54 -1.13
N ILE A 83 -5.74 21.26 -1.88
CA ILE A 83 -5.56 21.52 -3.31
C ILE A 83 -4.35 22.42 -3.63
N ASN A 84 -3.69 22.95 -2.60
CA ASN A 84 -2.49 23.79 -2.75
C ASN A 84 -1.18 22.98 -2.62
N THR A 85 -1.25 21.67 -2.53
CA THR A 85 -0.09 20.80 -2.38
C THR A 85 -0.33 19.46 -3.05
N ILE A 86 0.68 18.97 -3.73
CA ILE A 86 0.68 17.65 -4.36
C ILE A 86 0.75 16.49 -3.33
N LYS A 87 1.23 16.76 -2.11
CA LYS A 87 1.33 15.73 -1.06
C LYS A 87 0.00 15.53 -0.35
N ASN A 88 -0.93 14.84 -1.00
CA ASN A 88 -2.23 14.49 -0.47
C ASN A 88 -2.33 13.02 -0.04
N PRO A 89 -3.22 12.67 0.91
CA PRO A 89 -3.43 11.29 1.33
C PRO A 89 -4.27 10.53 0.31
N PHE A 90 -3.90 9.28 0.02
CA PHE A 90 -4.59 8.44 -0.98
C PHE A 90 -5.40 7.32 -0.34
N ASN A 91 -6.46 6.92 -1.03
CA ASN A 91 -7.19 5.69 -0.85
C ASN A 91 -7.15 4.93 -2.18
N ILE A 92 -6.37 3.85 -2.20
CA ILE A 92 -6.18 2.98 -3.34
C ILE A 92 -7.12 1.79 -3.20
N LYS A 93 -7.93 1.53 -4.22
CA LYS A 93 -8.79 0.35 -4.31
C LYS A 93 -8.21 -0.57 -5.38
N LEU A 94 -7.63 -1.70 -4.97
CA LEU A 94 -6.97 -2.65 -5.85
C LEU A 94 -8.00 -3.40 -6.72
N ASP A 95 -9.11 -3.81 -6.12
CA ASP A 95 -10.22 -4.52 -6.75
C ASP A 95 -11.18 -3.59 -7.54
N TYR A 96 -10.70 -2.45 -8.05
CA TYR A 96 -11.57 -1.44 -8.67
C TYR A 96 -12.13 -1.87 -10.02
N VAL A 97 -11.32 -2.48 -10.87
CA VAL A 97 -11.72 -3.04 -12.17
C VAL A 97 -11.74 -4.56 -12.12
N ASP A 98 -10.69 -5.19 -11.59
CA ASP A 98 -10.61 -6.63 -11.38
C ASP A 98 -10.92 -6.97 -9.91
N ASN A 99 -12.09 -7.54 -9.68
CA ASN A 99 -12.56 -7.91 -8.33
C ASN A 99 -11.70 -8.98 -7.62
N ASN A 100 -10.75 -9.61 -8.31
CA ASN A 100 -9.85 -10.60 -7.72
C ASN A 100 -8.54 -9.98 -7.23
N GLN A 101 -8.26 -8.70 -7.57
CA GLN A 101 -7.02 -8.05 -7.16
C GLN A 101 -7.02 -7.73 -5.67
N ASN A 102 -6.00 -8.21 -5.00
CA ASN A 102 -5.69 -7.89 -3.61
C ASN A 102 -4.19 -8.02 -3.37
N HIS A 103 -3.69 -7.34 -2.35
CA HIS A 103 -2.32 -7.49 -1.86
C HIS A 103 -2.37 -8.15 -0.49
N GLU A 104 -1.91 -9.40 -0.38
CA GLU A 104 -1.96 -10.21 0.85
C GLU A 104 -3.36 -10.26 1.52
N GLY A 105 -4.44 -10.27 0.71
CA GLY A 105 -5.81 -10.26 1.18
C GLY A 105 -6.40 -8.87 1.42
N PHE A 106 -5.64 -7.79 1.20
CA PHE A 106 -6.12 -6.42 1.31
C PHE A 106 -6.55 -5.87 -0.05
N GLU A 107 -7.82 -5.55 -0.20
CA GLU A 107 -8.40 -4.93 -1.41
C GLU A 107 -8.21 -3.41 -1.44
N LYS A 108 -7.97 -2.79 -0.27
CA LYS A 108 -7.85 -1.34 -0.12
C LYS A 108 -6.65 -0.97 0.73
N ILE A 109 -5.86 -0.03 0.22
CA ILE A 109 -4.71 0.54 0.92
C ILE A 109 -4.96 2.03 1.12
N LYS A 110 -4.77 2.50 2.35
CA LYS A 110 -4.95 3.90 2.71
C LYS A 110 -3.59 4.49 3.08
N LEU A 111 -3.14 5.48 2.31
CA LEU A 111 -1.90 6.20 2.54
C LEU A 111 -2.19 7.53 3.22
N SER A 112 -1.56 7.76 4.37
CA SER A 112 -1.65 9.02 5.11
C SER A 112 -0.49 9.93 4.70
N ASN A 113 -0.77 11.21 4.49
CA ASN A 113 0.29 12.20 4.19
C ASN A 113 0.99 12.75 5.45
N VAL A 114 0.56 12.29 6.63
CA VAL A 114 1.11 12.65 7.97
C VAL A 114 1.36 14.15 8.17
N ILE A 115 0.50 14.99 7.61
CA ILE A 115 0.68 16.45 7.51
C ILE A 115 0.88 17.13 8.87
N LYS A 116 0.35 16.56 9.95
CA LYS A 116 0.45 17.09 11.33
C LYS A 116 1.34 16.26 12.24
N ASP A 117 2.09 15.31 11.68
CA ASP A 117 2.98 14.43 12.43
C ASP A 117 4.38 14.43 11.84
N PRO A 118 5.26 15.35 12.26
CA PRO A 118 6.62 15.41 11.78
C PRO A 118 7.49 14.21 12.21
N SER A 119 7.03 13.41 13.17
CA SER A 119 7.71 12.18 13.60
C SER A 119 7.41 10.99 12.70
N PHE A 120 6.29 11.02 11.95
CA PHE A 120 5.70 9.90 11.20
C PHE A 120 5.28 8.70 12.05
N LEU A 121 5.38 8.76 13.38
CA LEU A 121 5.23 7.63 14.27
C LEU A 121 3.86 7.54 14.95
N ARG A 122 3.13 8.66 15.08
CA ARG A 122 1.94 8.73 15.95
C ARG A 122 0.87 7.73 15.56
N GLU A 123 0.54 7.61 14.29
CA GLU A 123 -0.51 6.69 13.82
C GLU A 123 -0.12 5.24 14.10
N VAL A 124 1.10 4.84 13.74
CA VAL A 124 1.60 3.47 13.95
C VAL A 124 1.64 3.14 15.43
N LEU A 125 2.29 3.96 16.26
CA LEU A 125 2.41 3.71 17.71
C LEU A 125 1.04 3.69 18.40
N SER A 126 0.12 4.57 18.00
CA SER A 126 -1.23 4.59 18.58
C SER A 126 -1.97 3.28 18.34
N TYR A 127 -1.87 2.72 17.12
CA TYR A 127 -2.51 1.45 16.80
C TYR A 127 -1.79 0.26 17.45
N GLU A 128 -0.45 0.29 17.55
CA GLU A 128 0.30 -0.74 18.29
C GLU A 128 -0.15 -0.82 19.75
N ILE A 129 -0.18 0.32 20.45
CA ILE A 129 -0.62 0.39 21.85
C ILE A 129 -2.11 0.01 21.97
N ALA A 130 -2.96 0.49 21.08
CA ALA A 130 -4.40 0.22 21.16
C ALA A 130 -4.73 -1.27 20.99
N ARG A 131 -3.93 -2.03 20.23
CA ARG A 131 -4.14 -3.48 20.02
C ARG A 131 -3.99 -4.31 21.29
N ASP A 132 -3.27 -3.83 22.29
CA ASP A 132 -3.16 -4.49 23.58
C ASP A 132 -4.48 -4.44 24.38
N TYR A 133 -5.38 -3.51 24.04
CA TYR A 133 -6.61 -3.24 24.79
C TYR A 133 -7.89 -3.43 23.99
N MET A 134 -7.82 -3.29 22.65
CA MET A 134 -8.99 -3.38 21.79
C MET A 134 -8.61 -3.74 20.35
N PRO A 135 -9.54 -4.27 19.53
CA PRO A 135 -9.34 -4.39 18.08
C PRO A 135 -9.03 -3.02 17.48
N SER A 136 -7.88 -2.87 16.83
CA SER A 136 -7.48 -1.64 16.18
C SER A 136 -6.91 -1.91 14.78
N PRO A 137 -6.93 -0.91 13.88
CA PRO A 137 -6.32 -1.03 12.56
C PRO A 137 -4.84 -1.38 12.64
N ARG A 138 -4.30 -1.92 11.55
CA ARG A 138 -2.86 -2.03 11.35
C ARG A 138 -2.37 -0.84 10.55
N ALA A 139 -1.20 -0.35 10.86
CA ALA A 139 -0.49 0.67 10.10
C ALA A 139 0.99 0.31 9.98
N ASN A 140 1.62 0.84 8.94
CA ASN A 140 3.02 0.63 8.63
C ASN A 140 3.57 1.88 7.94
N PHE A 141 4.85 1.90 7.65
CA PHE A 141 5.54 2.96 6.94
C PHE A 141 5.70 2.62 5.45
N ALA A 142 5.58 3.63 4.61
CA ALA A 142 5.81 3.48 3.18
C ALA A 142 6.49 4.71 2.57
N ASN A 143 7.42 4.46 1.66
CA ASN A 143 7.87 5.45 0.68
C ASN A 143 6.90 5.43 -0.49
N VAL A 144 6.32 6.58 -0.81
CA VAL A 144 5.33 6.70 -1.89
C VAL A 144 5.89 7.56 -3.00
N TYR A 145 5.89 7.02 -4.21
CA TYR A 145 6.32 7.71 -5.42
C TYR A 145 5.12 7.84 -6.37
N VAL A 146 5.04 8.97 -7.03
CA VAL A 146 4.00 9.23 -8.03
C VAL A 146 4.67 9.80 -9.26
N ASN A 147 4.30 9.34 -10.48
CA ASN A 147 4.85 9.78 -11.75
C ASN A 147 4.58 11.25 -12.05
#